data_3c0a6ee904c11152d3e58400b480538d
#
_entry.id   3c0a6ee904c11152d3e58400b480538d
#
_cell.length_a   1.000
_cell.length_b   1.000
_cell.length_c   1.000
_cell.angle_alpha   90.00
_cell.angle_beta   90.00
_cell.angle_gamma   90.00
#
_symmetry.space_group_name_H-M   'P 1'
#
loop_
_entity.id
_entity.type
_entity.pdbx_description
1 polymer ?
#
loop_
_entity_poly.entity_id
_entity_poly.type
_entity_poly.pdbx_seq_one_letter_code
_entity_poly.pdbx_strand_id
1 'polypeptide(L)'
;MNVDYINMIREDITKYIQSNTLRVGAKQSLAIMPEGDIPQDLQIEVQPQAQLDLLALHTGSRSVRFCVSQAEDSRVSLFLLALGGDEVAQSVRVNLLGAHAECSIFGFSAASLSQKYSSDIVVNHAAAACSSVQLFRQVVSDSADVSFEGRVMVAQDAQRTDAQQSCKTLLLSDSARVHTLPHLEIYADDVKCSHGATVGQLSAEVLFYLRSRGVSLLRARQLLLLGFADEVVQKIPAKALRESITTLIAKKIAANA
;
A
#
# COMPACT_ATOMS: atom_id res chain seq x y z
N MET A 1 -16.98 8.14 -16.90
CA MET A 1 -18.01 7.25 -16.32
C MET A 1 -17.84 7.32 -14.82
N ASN A 2 -18.85 7.85 -14.09
CA ASN A 2 -18.78 7.87 -12.63
C ASN A 2 -18.89 6.43 -12.14
N VAL A 3 -17.80 5.88 -11.63
CA VAL A 3 -17.85 4.69 -10.78
C VAL A 3 -18.57 5.13 -9.52
N ASP A 4 -19.71 4.54 -9.21
CA ASP A 4 -20.39 4.75 -7.94
C ASP A 4 -19.53 4.12 -6.82
N TYR A 5 -18.52 4.87 -6.36
CA TYR A 5 -17.69 4.51 -5.20
C TYR A 5 -18.47 4.41 -3.87
N ILE A 6 -19.78 4.62 -3.93
CA ILE A 6 -20.68 4.53 -2.76
C ILE A 6 -20.75 3.09 -2.22
N ASN A 7 -20.35 2.11 -3.02
CA ASN A 7 -20.37 0.70 -2.68
C ASN A 7 -18.99 0.05 -2.82
N MET A 8 -17.95 0.56 -2.14
CA MET A 8 -16.88 -0.34 -1.72
C MET A 8 -17.49 -1.27 -0.68
N ILE A 9 -18.18 -2.29 -1.17
CA ILE A 9 -18.99 -3.17 -0.36
C ILE A 9 -18.02 -4.11 0.34
N ARG A 10 -18.19 -4.27 1.64
CA ARG A 10 -17.77 -5.46 2.36
C ARG A 10 -18.49 -6.64 1.71
N GLU A 11 -18.01 -7.10 0.58
CA GLU A 11 -18.56 -8.25 -0.11
C GLU A 11 -17.69 -9.47 0.14
N ASP A 12 -18.36 -10.60 0.22
CA ASP A 12 -17.70 -11.89 0.17
C ASP A 12 -16.97 -12.01 -1.18
N ILE A 13 -15.65 -11.82 -1.16
CA ILE A 13 -14.78 -11.87 -2.34
C ILE A 13 -14.88 -13.23 -3.05
N THR A 14 -15.33 -14.29 -2.35
CA THR A 14 -15.45 -15.64 -2.93
C THR A 14 -16.40 -15.68 -4.13
N LYS A 15 -17.33 -14.72 -4.25
CA LYS A 15 -18.22 -14.58 -5.41
C LYS A 15 -17.46 -14.23 -6.70
N TYR A 16 -16.31 -13.57 -6.57
CA TYR A 16 -15.48 -13.08 -7.69
C TYR A 16 -14.27 -13.96 -7.94
N ILE A 17 -13.97 -14.91 -7.03
CA ILE A 17 -12.81 -15.77 -7.11
C ILE A 17 -13.22 -17.16 -7.59
N GLN A 18 -12.59 -17.60 -8.68
CA GLN A 18 -12.66 -18.98 -9.15
C GLN A 18 -11.25 -19.57 -9.18
N SER A 19 -11.05 -20.69 -8.50
CA SER A 19 -9.74 -21.37 -8.46
C SER A 19 -8.58 -20.43 -8.06
N ASN A 20 -8.75 -19.62 -7.01
CA ASN A 20 -7.82 -18.58 -6.55
C ASN A 20 -7.53 -17.47 -7.60
N THR A 21 -8.39 -17.28 -8.57
CA THR A 21 -8.26 -16.22 -9.57
C THR A 21 -9.43 -15.24 -9.47
N LEU A 22 -9.10 -13.97 -9.30
CA LEU A 22 -10.02 -12.83 -9.43
C LEU A 22 -9.89 -12.27 -10.84
N ARG A 23 -10.96 -12.30 -11.62
CA ARG A 23 -10.95 -11.73 -12.97
C ARG A 23 -11.89 -10.53 -13.06
N VAL A 24 -11.32 -9.37 -13.48
CA VAL A 24 -12.08 -8.16 -13.78
C VAL A 24 -12.23 -8.07 -15.29
N GLY A 25 -13.47 -8.21 -15.80
CA GLY A 25 -13.77 -8.24 -17.22
C GLY A 25 -13.50 -6.89 -17.91
N ALA A 26 -13.39 -6.91 -19.25
CA ALA A 26 -13.09 -5.71 -20.02
C ALA A 26 -14.13 -4.60 -19.78
N LYS A 27 -13.64 -3.36 -19.59
CA LYS A 27 -14.45 -2.16 -19.29
C LYS A 27 -15.27 -2.25 -18.00
N GLN A 28 -14.99 -3.22 -17.12
CA GLN A 28 -15.62 -3.33 -15.81
C GLN A 28 -14.82 -2.57 -14.76
N SER A 29 -15.51 -2.11 -13.73
CA SER A 29 -14.89 -1.53 -12.54
C SER A 29 -15.33 -2.31 -11.32
N LEU A 30 -14.37 -2.70 -10.49
CA LEU A 30 -14.59 -3.47 -9.29
C LEU A 30 -13.84 -2.82 -8.13
N ALA A 31 -14.54 -2.57 -7.03
CA ALA A 31 -13.93 -2.07 -5.81
C ALA A 31 -14.27 -3.03 -4.66
N ILE A 32 -13.27 -3.63 -4.05
CA ILE A 32 -13.44 -4.69 -3.06
C ILE A 32 -12.65 -4.37 -1.79
N MET A 33 -13.31 -4.49 -0.66
CA MET A 33 -12.69 -4.73 0.63
C MET A 33 -13.16 -6.11 1.11
N PRO A 34 -12.31 -7.13 1.04
CA PRO A 34 -12.72 -8.48 1.37
C PRO A 34 -13.20 -8.59 2.82
N GLU A 35 -14.43 -9.07 3.02
CA GLU A 35 -14.85 -9.66 4.29
C GLU A 35 -14.52 -11.15 4.26
N GLY A 36 -13.79 -11.63 5.26
CA GLY A 36 -13.42 -13.04 5.35
C GLY A 36 -12.02 -13.36 4.83
N ASP A 37 -11.77 -14.61 4.58
CA ASP A 37 -10.44 -15.09 4.21
C ASP A 37 -10.16 -14.89 2.72
N ILE A 38 -9.32 -13.89 2.41
CA ILE A 38 -8.67 -13.82 1.09
C ILE A 38 -7.77 -15.06 0.96
N PRO A 39 -7.77 -15.78 -0.17
CA PRO A 39 -6.77 -16.81 -0.40
C PRO A 39 -5.36 -16.31 -0.16
N GLN A 40 -4.51 -17.14 0.44
CA GLN A 40 -3.11 -16.77 0.68
C GLN A 40 -2.41 -16.41 -0.64
N ASP A 41 -2.71 -17.15 -1.70
CA ASP A 41 -2.23 -16.90 -3.05
C ASP A 41 -3.43 -16.53 -3.93
N LEU A 42 -3.44 -15.28 -4.42
CA LEU A 42 -4.50 -14.77 -5.28
C LEU A 42 -3.93 -14.29 -6.61
N GLN A 43 -4.37 -14.91 -7.70
CA GLN A 43 -4.15 -14.42 -9.06
C GLN A 43 -5.19 -13.36 -9.40
N ILE A 44 -4.78 -12.26 -9.98
CA ILE A 44 -5.66 -11.16 -10.36
C ILE A 44 -5.43 -10.84 -11.83
N GLU A 45 -6.45 -11.04 -12.64
CA GLU A 45 -6.42 -10.74 -14.07
C GLU A 45 -7.32 -9.53 -14.36
N VAL A 46 -6.71 -8.44 -14.82
CA VAL A 46 -7.43 -7.20 -15.16
C VAL A 46 -7.41 -7.02 -16.67
N GLN A 47 -8.58 -7.18 -17.27
CA GLN A 47 -8.80 -7.15 -18.71
C GLN A 47 -8.70 -5.72 -19.28
N PRO A 48 -8.63 -5.52 -20.62
CA PRO A 48 -8.49 -4.20 -21.20
C PRO A 48 -9.56 -3.20 -20.74
N GLN A 49 -9.12 -1.98 -20.40
CA GLN A 49 -9.96 -0.88 -19.94
C GLN A 49 -10.75 -1.17 -18.65
N ALA A 50 -10.33 -2.18 -17.88
CA ALA A 50 -10.93 -2.52 -16.61
C ALA A 50 -10.27 -1.76 -15.46
N GLN A 51 -11.00 -1.58 -14.37
CA GLN A 51 -10.50 -0.95 -13.14
C GLN A 51 -10.72 -1.84 -11.93
N LEU A 52 -9.71 -1.97 -11.08
CA LEU A 52 -9.78 -2.65 -9.79
C LEU A 52 -9.24 -1.76 -8.68
N ASP A 53 -10.03 -1.57 -7.63
CA ASP A 53 -9.58 -1.05 -6.35
C ASP A 53 -9.74 -2.16 -5.30
N LEU A 54 -8.63 -2.63 -4.72
CA LEU A 54 -8.60 -3.71 -3.74
C LEU A 54 -7.96 -3.23 -2.45
N LEU A 55 -8.69 -3.30 -1.34
CA LEU A 55 -8.18 -2.98 -0.01
C LEU A 55 -8.00 -4.27 0.81
N ALA A 56 -6.76 -4.59 1.18
CA ALA A 56 -6.40 -5.66 2.09
C ALA A 56 -6.05 -5.09 3.47
N LEU A 57 -6.91 -5.32 4.45
CA LEU A 57 -6.74 -4.92 5.83
C LEU A 57 -6.38 -6.13 6.70
N HIS A 58 -5.20 -6.09 7.33
CA HIS A 58 -4.72 -7.12 8.24
C HIS A 58 -4.80 -6.63 9.69
N THR A 59 -5.67 -7.24 10.46
CA THR A 59 -5.84 -7.02 11.91
C THR A 59 -5.38 -8.22 12.75
N GLY A 60 -4.95 -9.30 12.09
CA GLY A 60 -4.38 -10.52 12.67
C GLY A 60 -3.19 -11.00 11.84
N SER A 61 -2.47 -12.00 12.36
CA SER A 61 -1.32 -12.58 11.67
C SER A 61 -1.73 -13.23 10.37
N ARG A 62 -1.04 -12.87 9.28
CA ARG A 62 -1.38 -13.33 7.94
C ARG A 62 -0.23 -13.21 6.95
N SER A 63 -0.19 -14.16 6.02
CA SER A 63 0.62 -14.05 4.81
C SER A 63 -0.30 -14.01 3.59
N VAL A 64 -0.08 -13.05 2.69
CA VAL A 64 -0.82 -12.95 1.42
C VAL A 64 0.13 -12.72 0.26
N ARG A 65 -0.20 -13.34 -0.89
CA ARG A 65 0.51 -13.14 -2.15
C ARG A 65 -0.48 -12.79 -3.25
N PHE A 66 -0.30 -11.61 -3.84
CA PHE A 66 -1.07 -11.15 -4.99
C PHE A 66 -0.20 -11.17 -6.24
N CYS A 67 -0.67 -11.86 -7.28
CA CYS A 67 -0.09 -11.85 -8.60
C CYS A 67 -1.05 -11.18 -9.57
N VAL A 68 -0.73 -9.95 -9.99
CA VAL A 68 -1.60 -9.13 -10.83
C VAL A 68 -1.07 -9.08 -12.25
N SER A 69 -1.94 -9.34 -13.21
CA SER A 69 -1.66 -9.15 -14.65
C SER A 69 -2.63 -8.12 -15.21
N GLN A 70 -2.08 -7.05 -15.78
CA GLN A 70 -2.84 -5.93 -16.33
C GLN A 70 -2.73 -5.87 -17.85
N ALA A 71 -3.88 -5.82 -18.49
CA ALA A 71 -3.99 -5.60 -19.93
C ALA A 71 -4.00 -4.10 -20.25
N GLU A 72 -4.13 -3.77 -21.54
CA GLU A 72 -4.09 -2.40 -22.08
C GLU A 72 -5.15 -1.48 -21.45
N ASP A 73 -4.76 -0.21 -21.19
CA ASP A 73 -5.62 0.85 -20.63
C ASP A 73 -6.27 0.47 -19.28
N SER A 74 -5.80 -0.58 -18.61
CA SER A 74 -6.37 -0.99 -17.31
C SER A 74 -5.79 -0.21 -16.15
N ARG A 75 -6.55 -0.11 -15.06
CA ARG A 75 -6.14 0.57 -13.84
C ARG A 75 -6.31 -0.31 -12.60
N VAL A 76 -5.27 -0.39 -11.78
CA VAL A 76 -5.30 -1.12 -10.50
C VAL A 76 -4.82 -0.23 -9.37
N SER A 77 -5.60 -0.20 -8.28
CA SER A 77 -5.17 0.38 -7.00
C SER A 77 -5.23 -0.69 -5.90
N LEU A 78 -4.10 -0.96 -5.28
CA LEU A 78 -4.00 -1.87 -4.15
C LEU A 78 -3.73 -1.06 -2.87
N PHE A 79 -4.54 -1.30 -1.83
CA PHE A 79 -4.38 -0.71 -0.51
C PHE A 79 -4.01 -1.82 0.48
N LEU A 80 -2.80 -1.77 1.02
CA LEU A 80 -2.22 -2.80 1.89
C LEU A 80 -2.05 -2.23 3.30
N LEU A 81 -2.94 -2.61 4.22
CA LEU A 81 -2.95 -2.06 5.58
C LEU A 81 -2.65 -3.15 6.60
N ALA A 82 -1.59 -2.98 7.41
CA ALA A 82 -1.21 -3.90 8.48
C ALA A 82 -1.29 -3.19 9.85
N LEU A 83 -2.36 -3.50 10.61
CA LEU A 83 -2.68 -2.85 11.88
C LEU A 83 -2.71 -3.80 13.08
N GLY A 84 -2.49 -5.10 12.86
CA GLY A 84 -2.53 -6.11 13.92
C GLY A 84 -1.93 -7.44 13.48
N GLY A 85 -1.84 -8.39 14.44
CA GLY A 85 -1.19 -9.69 14.26
C GLY A 85 0.29 -9.64 14.65
N ASP A 86 0.82 -10.79 15.08
CA ASP A 86 2.24 -10.90 15.47
C ASP A 86 3.14 -10.92 14.23
N GLU A 87 2.65 -11.50 13.14
CA GLU A 87 3.38 -11.58 11.88
C GLU A 87 2.45 -11.31 10.70
N VAL A 88 2.82 -10.33 9.85
CA VAL A 88 2.13 -10.03 8.60
C VAL A 88 3.13 -10.01 7.46
N ALA A 89 2.90 -10.84 6.44
CA ALA A 89 3.70 -10.87 5.23
C ALA A 89 2.83 -10.57 3.99
N GLN A 90 3.23 -9.56 3.23
CA GLN A 90 2.53 -9.13 2.01
C GLN A 90 3.49 -9.23 0.83
N SER A 91 3.22 -10.10 -0.12
CA SER A 91 3.98 -10.20 -1.37
C SER A 91 3.07 -9.81 -2.53
N VAL A 92 3.49 -8.84 -3.32
CA VAL A 92 2.73 -8.35 -4.48
C VAL A 92 3.62 -8.33 -5.71
N ARG A 93 3.17 -8.99 -6.77
CA ARG A 93 3.79 -8.95 -8.09
C ARG A 93 2.80 -8.41 -9.08
N VAL A 94 3.15 -7.32 -9.77
CA VAL A 94 2.32 -6.70 -10.80
C VAL A 94 3.05 -6.77 -12.12
N ASN A 95 2.38 -7.28 -13.15
CA ASN A 95 2.87 -7.30 -14.52
C ASN A 95 1.99 -6.38 -15.37
N LEU A 96 2.55 -5.28 -15.86
CA LEU A 96 1.91 -4.34 -16.78
C LEU A 96 2.18 -4.84 -18.21
N LEU A 97 1.28 -5.69 -18.73
CA LEU A 97 1.45 -6.42 -19.98
C LEU A 97 0.88 -5.68 -21.19
N GLY A 98 -0.07 -4.79 -20.97
CA GLY A 98 -0.66 -3.95 -22.02
C GLY A 98 -0.22 -2.50 -21.89
N ALA A 99 -0.13 -1.78 -23.01
CA ALA A 99 0.22 -0.38 -23.02
C ALA A 99 -0.77 0.48 -22.21
N HIS A 100 -0.30 1.61 -21.67
CA HIS A 100 -1.09 2.55 -20.87
C HIS A 100 -1.73 1.96 -19.61
N ALA A 101 -1.24 0.81 -19.12
CA ALA A 101 -1.68 0.27 -17.85
C ALA A 101 -1.16 1.12 -16.69
N GLU A 102 -2.04 1.37 -15.71
CA GLU A 102 -1.74 2.16 -14.51
C GLU A 102 -1.83 1.30 -13.26
N CYS A 103 -0.80 1.32 -12.41
CA CYS A 103 -0.78 0.60 -11.13
C CYS A 103 -0.45 1.53 -9.98
N SER A 104 -1.25 1.51 -8.93
CA SER A 104 -0.98 2.23 -7.68
C SER A 104 -1.00 1.27 -6.50
N ILE A 105 0.05 1.29 -5.68
CA ILE A 105 0.15 0.44 -4.48
C ILE A 105 0.39 1.35 -3.28
N PHE A 106 -0.57 1.39 -2.38
CA PHE A 106 -0.56 2.23 -1.19
C PHE A 106 -0.51 1.37 0.06
N GLY A 107 0.56 1.49 0.84
CA GLY A 107 0.77 0.70 2.04
C GLY A 107 0.86 1.53 3.31
N PHE A 108 0.17 1.10 4.38
CA PHE A 108 0.39 1.62 5.72
C PHE A 108 0.53 0.48 6.72
N SER A 109 1.54 0.57 7.57
CA SER A 109 1.73 -0.37 8.67
C SER A 109 2.03 0.34 9.99
N ALA A 110 1.49 -0.20 11.09
CA ALA A 110 1.80 0.25 12.44
C ALA A 110 2.14 -0.97 13.30
N ALA A 111 3.43 -1.24 13.46
CA ALA A 111 3.95 -2.36 14.24
C ALA A 111 4.43 -1.91 15.62
N SER A 112 4.19 -2.73 16.64
CA SER A 112 4.54 -2.48 18.04
C SER A 112 4.87 -3.79 18.75
N LEU A 113 5.34 -3.70 20.00
CA LEU A 113 5.74 -4.87 20.79
C LEU A 113 6.86 -5.64 20.07
N SER A 114 6.64 -6.91 19.74
CA SER A 114 7.57 -7.75 18.98
C SER A 114 7.03 -8.14 17.59
N GLN A 115 6.09 -7.38 17.07
CA GLN A 115 5.45 -7.66 15.78
C GLN A 115 6.44 -7.60 14.62
N LYS A 116 6.23 -8.47 13.63
CA LYS A 116 7.06 -8.55 12.42
C LYS A 116 6.21 -8.37 11.19
N TYR A 117 6.46 -7.30 10.44
CA TYR A 117 5.73 -7.03 9.20
C TYR A 117 6.70 -6.97 8.02
N SER A 118 6.35 -7.63 6.93
CA SER A 118 7.13 -7.61 5.70
C SER A 118 6.27 -7.27 4.50
N SER A 119 6.83 -6.47 3.60
CA SER A 119 6.21 -6.12 2.32
C SER A 119 7.24 -6.31 1.20
N ASP A 120 7.00 -7.27 0.31
CA ASP A 120 7.80 -7.56 -0.89
C ASP A 120 6.96 -7.18 -2.13
N ILE A 121 7.35 -6.10 -2.80
CA ILE A 121 6.56 -5.51 -3.88
C ILE A 121 7.39 -5.46 -5.16
N VAL A 122 6.93 -6.14 -6.19
CA VAL A 122 7.56 -6.13 -7.51
C VAL A 122 6.58 -5.59 -8.55
N VAL A 123 6.97 -4.56 -9.28
CA VAL A 123 6.21 -4.04 -10.42
C VAL A 123 7.06 -4.17 -11.68
N ASN A 124 6.57 -4.96 -12.63
CA ASN A 124 7.20 -5.21 -13.91
C ASN A 124 6.48 -4.44 -15.02
N HIS A 125 7.14 -3.44 -15.58
CA HIS A 125 6.71 -2.72 -16.77
C HIS A 125 7.21 -3.48 -18.01
N ALA A 126 6.31 -4.26 -18.62
CA ALA A 126 6.60 -5.04 -19.81
C ALA A 126 6.11 -4.38 -21.11
N ALA A 127 5.23 -3.38 -21.00
CA ALA A 127 4.67 -2.64 -22.12
C ALA A 127 4.91 -1.14 -22.01
N ALA A 128 4.83 -0.43 -23.14
CA ALA A 128 5.12 0.99 -23.22
C ALA A 128 4.03 1.88 -22.59
N ALA A 129 4.42 3.10 -22.20
CA ALA A 129 3.55 4.15 -21.68
C ALA A 129 2.74 3.75 -20.43
N CYS A 130 3.26 2.80 -19.65
CA CYS A 130 2.68 2.39 -18.38
C CYS A 130 3.12 3.30 -17.23
N SER A 131 2.29 3.41 -16.20
CA SER A 131 2.65 4.14 -14.99
C SER A 131 2.48 3.29 -13.73
N SER A 132 3.37 3.52 -12.75
CA SER A 132 3.23 2.92 -11.43
C SER A 132 3.60 3.86 -10.30
N VAL A 133 2.84 3.80 -9.21
CA VAL A 133 3.12 4.53 -7.98
C VAL A 133 3.11 3.55 -6.81
N GLN A 134 4.19 3.55 -6.03
CA GLN A 134 4.29 2.82 -4.76
C GLN A 134 4.48 3.83 -3.63
N LEU A 135 3.56 3.89 -2.69
CA LEU A 135 3.59 4.82 -1.56
C LEU A 135 3.41 4.05 -0.26
N PHE A 136 4.48 3.88 0.50
CA PHE A 136 4.47 3.16 1.77
C PHE A 136 4.80 4.09 2.94
N ARG A 137 4.03 3.97 4.02
CA ARG A 137 4.22 4.66 5.29
C ARG A 137 4.21 3.66 6.42
N GLN A 138 5.25 3.65 7.24
CA GLN A 138 5.46 2.65 8.28
C GLN A 138 5.74 3.34 9.60
N VAL A 139 5.07 2.91 10.66
CA VAL A 139 5.30 3.35 12.04
C VAL A 139 5.74 2.13 12.84
N VAL A 140 6.89 2.22 13.49
CA VAL A 140 7.51 1.10 14.20
C VAL A 140 7.88 1.53 15.62
N SER A 141 7.37 0.81 16.61
CA SER A 141 7.63 1.07 18.03
C SER A 141 8.09 -0.17 18.79
N ASP A 142 8.49 0.00 20.03
CA ASP A 142 9.00 -1.04 20.93
C ASP A 142 10.16 -1.81 20.27
N SER A 143 10.08 -3.15 20.20
CA SER A 143 11.05 -4.03 19.53
C SER A 143 10.50 -4.65 18.25
N ALA A 144 9.51 -4.02 17.64
CA ALA A 144 8.95 -4.47 16.38
C ALA A 144 9.97 -4.39 15.23
N ASP A 145 9.79 -5.26 14.25
CA ASP A 145 10.68 -5.40 13.09
C ASP A 145 9.87 -5.29 11.79
N VAL A 146 10.20 -4.32 10.95
CA VAL A 146 9.46 -4.08 9.71
C VAL A 146 10.41 -4.06 8.53
N SER A 147 10.08 -4.82 7.49
CA SER A 147 10.82 -4.82 6.23
C SER A 147 9.97 -4.37 5.05
N PHE A 148 10.60 -3.62 4.15
CA PHE A 148 10.06 -3.26 2.86
C PHE A 148 11.12 -3.52 1.79
N GLU A 149 10.81 -4.39 0.84
CA GLU A 149 11.56 -4.57 -0.38
C GLU A 149 10.67 -4.20 -1.57
N GLY A 150 11.09 -3.19 -2.31
CA GLY A 150 10.34 -2.70 -3.45
C GLY A 150 11.18 -2.71 -4.71
N ARG A 151 10.77 -3.44 -5.75
CA ARG A 151 11.47 -3.53 -7.02
C ARG A 151 10.59 -3.05 -8.15
N VAL A 152 11.14 -2.16 -8.98
CA VAL A 152 10.56 -1.75 -10.26
C VAL A 152 11.47 -2.25 -11.36
N MET A 153 10.92 -3.04 -12.28
CA MET A 153 11.62 -3.55 -13.46
C MET A 153 11.01 -2.93 -14.71
N VAL A 154 11.84 -2.36 -15.58
CA VAL A 154 11.38 -1.74 -16.83
C VAL A 154 12.08 -2.42 -17.99
N ALA A 155 11.31 -3.15 -18.80
CA ALA A 155 11.84 -3.85 -19.99
C ALA A 155 12.30 -2.86 -21.07
N GLN A 156 13.17 -3.29 -21.98
CA GLN A 156 13.74 -2.46 -23.03
C GLN A 156 12.66 -1.79 -23.91
N ASP A 157 11.59 -2.50 -24.22
CA ASP A 157 10.50 -2.00 -25.05
C ASP A 157 9.45 -1.19 -24.25
N ALA A 158 9.56 -1.12 -22.92
CA ALA A 158 8.64 -0.37 -22.06
C ALA A 158 8.98 1.13 -22.03
N GLN A 159 9.12 1.74 -23.20
CA GLN A 159 9.40 3.17 -23.34
C GLN A 159 8.26 4.03 -22.81
N ARG A 160 8.56 5.24 -22.36
CA ARG A 160 7.64 6.22 -21.76
C ARG A 160 7.00 5.71 -20.45
N THR A 161 7.71 4.83 -19.74
CA THR A 161 7.33 4.44 -18.39
C THR A 161 7.47 5.60 -17.41
N ASP A 162 6.46 5.80 -16.53
CA ASP A 162 6.54 6.68 -15.36
C ASP A 162 6.38 5.83 -14.08
N ALA A 163 7.46 5.66 -13.31
CA ALA A 163 7.45 4.82 -12.13
C ALA A 163 7.99 5.58 -10.90
N GLN A 164 7.18 5.65 -9.84
CA GLN A 164 7.53 6.35 -8.61
C GLN A 164 7.40 5.42 -7.40
N GLN A 165 8.45 5.35 -6.59
CA GLN A 165 8.45 4.55 -5.37
C GLN A 165 8.87 5.41 -4.18
N SER A 166 8.07 5.42 -3.12
CA SER A 166 8.33 6.14 -1.87
C SER A 166 7.99 5.30 -0.66
N CYS A 167 9.00 4.99 0.17
CA CYS A 167 8.82 4.37 1.47
C CYS A 167 9.37 5.27 2.56
N LYS A 168 8.52 5.68 3.51
CA LYS A 168 8.95 6.43 4.69
C LYS A 168 8.60 5.67 5.95
N THR A 169 9.56 5.59 6.88
CA THR A 169 9.39 4.92 8.16
C THR A 169 9.66 5.87 9.31
N LEU A 170 8.78 5.87 10.30
CA LEU A 170 8.98 6.55 11.58
C LEU A 170 9.30 5.51 12.67
N LEU A 171 10.48 5.64 13.28
CA LEU A 171 10.88 4.87 14.47
C LEU A 171 10.49 5.65 15.72
N LEU A 172 9.73 5.00 16.60
CA LEU A 172 9.25 5.59 17.86
C LEU A 172 10.04 5.11 19.08
N SER A 173 10.92 4.13 18.90
CA SER A 173 11.78 3.58 19.96
C SER A 173 13.17 3.18 19.41
N ASP A 174 14.17 3.15 20.25
CA ASP A 174 15.56 2.78 19.90
C ASP A 174 15.70 1.28 19.59
N SER A 175 14.82 0.44 20.11
CA SER A 175 14.81 -1.00 19.87
C SER A 175 14.04 -1.42 18.64
N ALA A 176 13.28 -0.51 18.01
CA ALA A 176 12.57 -0.75 16.76
C ALA A 176 13.56 -0.98 15.61
N ARG A 177 13.23 -1.92 14.73
CA ARG A 177 14.06 -2.26 13.58
C ARG A 177 13.31 -2.03 12.29
N VAL A 178 14.04 -1.53 11.29
CA VAL A 178 13.50 -1.39 9.94
C VAL A 178 14.55 -1.78 8.92
N HIS A 179 14.11 -2.47 7.88
CA HIS A 179 14.91 -2.81 6.73
C HIS A 179 14.18 -2.36 5.48
N THR A 180 14.75 -1.41 4.71
CA THR A 180 14.10 -0.84 3.53
C THR A 180 15.03 -0.87 2.34
N LEU A 181 14.66 -1.63 1.31
CA LEU A 181 15.45 -1.85 0.10
C LEU A 181 14.63 -1.50 -1.16
N PRO A 182 14.71 -0.27 -1.65
CA PRO A 182 14.15 0.07 -2.96
C PRO A 182 15.14 -0.28 -4.07
N HIS A 183 14.65 -0.92 -5.15
CA HIS A 183 15.44 -1.29 -6.33
C HIS A 183 14.77 -0.79 -7.62
N LEU A 184 15.60 -0.29 -8.55
CA LEU A 184 15.21 0.04 -9.92
C LEU A 184 16.10 -0.74 -10.88
N GLU A 185 15.48 -1.51 -11.79
CA GLU A 185 16.14 -2.23 -12.88
C GLU A 185 15.56 -1.71 -14.20
N ILE A 186 16.26 -0.79 -14.85
CA ILE A 186 15.73 -0.04 -15.99
C ILE A 186 16.55 -0.36 -17.24
N TYR A 187 15.89 -0.92 -18.25
CA TYR A 187 16.49 -1.30 -19.54
C TYR A 187 15.98 -0.43 -20.71
N ALA A 188 15.08 0.54 -20.46
CA ALA A 188 14.57 1.48 -21.44
C ALA A 188 15.19 2.87 -21.24
N ASP A 189 15.28 3.67 -22.29
CA ASP A 189 15.97 4.99 -22.26
C ASP A 189 15.01 6.15 -22.01
N ASP A 190 13.82 6.14 -22.63
CA ASP A 190 12.81 7.22 -22.49
C ASP A 190 11.86 6.91 -21.34
N VAL A 191 12.29 7.16 -20.11
CA VAL A 191 11.50 6.87 -18.90
C VAL A 191 11.64 7.95 -17.83
N LYS A 192 10.67 7.99 -16.91
CA LYS A 192 10.68 8.81 -15.69
C LYS A 192 10.54 7.88 -14.49
N CYS A 193 11.69 7.48 -13.94
CA CYS A 193 11.70 6.56 -12.80
C CYS A 193 12.41 7.18 -11.61
N SER A 194 11.78 7.07 -10.44
CA SER A 194 12.35 7.55 -9.19
C SER A 194 12.01 6.63 -8.03
N HIS A 195 12.95 6.53 -7.09
CA HIS A 195 12.68 5.89 -5.81
C HIS A 195 13.24 6.72 -4.65
N GLY A 196 12.65 6.55 -3.48
CA GLY A 196 13.11 7.16 -2.24
C GLY A 196 12.71 6.34 -1.03
N ALA A 197 13.66 6.11 -0.14
CA ALA A 197 13.42 5.52 1.15
C ALA A 197 13.99 6.42 2.24
N THR A 198 13.21 6.66 3.30
CA THR A 198 13.67 7.42 4.46
C THR A 198 13.25 6.73 5.74
N VAL A 199 14.17 6.74 6.70
CA VAL A 199 13.94 6.29 8.06
C VAL A 199 14.24 7.47 8.99
N GLY A 200 13.30 7.81 9.85
CA GLY A 200 13.45 8.96 10.74
C GLY A 200 12.63 8.82 12.01
N GLN A 201 12.61 9.89 12.77
CA GLN A 201 11.81 10.04 13.99
C GLN A 201 10.85 11.21 13.83
N LEU A 202 9.92 11.36 14.78
CA LEU A 202 9.08 12.55 14.83
C LEU A 202 9.94 13.80 15.03
N SER A 203 9.69 14.85 14.24
CA SER A 203 10.44 16.11 14.35
C SER A 203 10.32 16.72 15.75
N ALA A 204 11.44 16.87 16.44
CA ALA A 204 11.51 17.52 17.75
C ALA A 204 11.04 18.99 17.69
N GLU A 205 11.31 19.69 16.59
CA GLU A 205 10.88 21.07 16.37
C GLU A 205 9.35 21.18 16.27
N VAL A 206 8.72 20.27 15.49
CA VAL A 206 7.26 20.26 15.33
C VAL A 206 6.59 19.86 16.64
N LEU A 207 7.14 18.88 17.38
CA LEU A 207 6.66 18.53 18.70
C LEU A 207 6.78 19.70 19.67
N PHE A 208 7.90 20.40 19.70
CA PHE A 208 8.10 21.60 20.52
C PHE A 208 7.08 22.69 20.17
N TYR A 209 6.89 22.96 18.87
CA TYR A 209 5.91 23.95 18.41
C TYR A 209 4.48 23.62 18.90
N LEU A 210 4.03 22.39 18.73
CA LEU A 210 2.69 21.96 19.19
C LEU A 210 2.55 22.08 20.70
N ARG A 211 3.59 21.71 21.45
CA ARG A 211 3.60 21.84 22.92
C ARG A 211 3.58 23.27 23.39
N SER A 212 4.26 24.18 22.73
CA SER A 212 4.24 25.61 23.06
C SER A 212 2.86 26.26 22.83
N ARG A 213 2.00 25.59 22.03
CA ARG A 213 0.61 25.95 21.80
C ARG A 213 -0.37 25.26 22.75
N GLY A 214 0.13 24.60 23.80
CA GLY A 214 -0.71 23.95 24.81
C GLY A 214 -1.16 22.53 24.47
N VAL A 215 -0.67 21.94 23.37
CA VAL A 215 -0.97 20.54 23.04
C VAL A 215 -0.09 19.64 23.91
N SER A 216 -0.70 18.66 24.60
CA SER A 216 0.08 17.67 25.37
C SER A 216 1.01 16.86 24.46
N LEU A 217 2.12 16.35 25.00
CA LEU A 217 3.10 15.56 24.22
C LEU A 217 2.44 14.35 23.56
N LEU A 218 1.61 13.61 24.30
CA LEU A 218 0.87 12.48 23.80
C LEU A 218 -0.02 12.87 22.59
N ARG A 219 -0.77 13.93 22.75
CA ARG A 219 -1.66 14.43 21.68
C ARG A 219 -0.88 14.92 20.45
N ALA A 220 0.25 15.60 20.67
CA ALA A 220 1.11 16.06 19.58
C ALA A 220 1.68 14.88 18.78
N ARG A 221 2.17 13.82 19.45
CA ARG A 221 2.60 12.59 18.80
C ARG A 221 1.48 11.94 17.98
N GLN A 222 0.30 11.78 18.56
CA GLN A 222 -0.85 11.21 17.87
C GLN A 222 -1.22 12.00 16.60
N LEU A 223 -1.24 13.32 16.69
CA LEU A 223 -1.53 14.18 15.53
C LEU A 223 -0.53 14.00 14.39
N LEU A 224 0.77 13.94 14.72
CA LEU A 224 1.81 13.76 13.72
C LEU A 224 1.74 12.37 13.07
N LEU A 225 1.51 11.32 13.85
CA LEU A 225 1.37 9.97 13.34
C LEU A 225 0.12 9.79 12.48
N LEU A 226 -1.00 10.41 12.86
CA LEU A 226 -2.22 10.43 12.04
C LEU A 226 -1.99 11.17 10.72
N GLY A 227 -1.34 12.33 10.75
CA GLY A 227 -0.99 13.07 9.54
C GLY A 227 -0.07 12.27 8.62
N PHE A 228 0.85 11.50 9.19
CA PHE A 228 1.73 10.61 8.43
C PHE A 228 0.96 9.44 7.77
N ALA A 229 0.02 8.83 8.47
CA ALA A 229 -0.86 7.80 7.94
C ALA A 229 -1.82 8.35 6.87
N ASP A 230 -2.25 9.60 7.02
CA ASP A 230 -3.21 10.27 6.13
C ASP A 230 -2.67 10.38 4.69
N GLU A 231 -1.36 10.45 4.49
CA GLU A 231 -0.75 10.43 3.14
C GLU A 231 -1.18 9.19 2.32
N VAL A 232 -1.43 8.06 2.99
CA VAL A 232 -1.93 6.81 2.38
C VAL A 232 -3.45 6.77 2.39
N VAL A 233 -4.08 7.10 3.53
CA VAL A 233 -5.53 7.00 3.71
C VAL A 233 -6.30 7.87 2.71
N GLN A 234 -5.80 9.08 2.40
CA GLN A 234 -6.43 9.98 1.41
C GLN A 234 -6.43 9.42 -0.02
N LYS A 235 -5.64 8.38 -0.32
CA LYS A 235 -5.66 7.69 -1.60
C LYS A 235 -6.83 6.73 -1.76
N ILE A 236 -7.48 6.32 -0.66
CA ILE A 236 -8.66 5.46 -0.68
C ILE A 236 -9.83 6.26 -1.28
N PRO A 237 -10.47 5.81 -2.38
CA PRO A 237 -11.48 6.60 -3.08
C PRO A 237 -12.74 6.85 -2.23
N ALA A 238 -13.22 5.83 -1.51
CA ALA A 238 -14.49 5.88 -0.77
C ALA A 238 -14.35 6.65 0.56
N LYS A 239 -15.05 7.78 0.69
CA LYS A 239 -15.00 8.64 1.89
C LYS A 239 -15.36 7.89 3.18
N ALA A 240 -16.45 7.13 3.20
CA ALA A 240 -16.88 6.38 4.37
C ALA A 240 -15.84 5.34 4.81
N LEU A 241 -15.12 4.73 3.85
CA LEU A 241 -14.06 3.78 4.13
C LEU A 241 -12.83 4.50 4.71
N ARG A 242 -12.46 5.68 4.17
CA ARG A 242 -11.39 6.51 4.75
C ARG A 242 -11.65 6.82 6.22
N GLU A 243 -12.87 7.26 6.57
CA GLU A 243 -13.25 7.57 7.95
C GLU A 243 -13.15 6.35 8.88
N SER A 244 -13.58 5.18 8.40
CA SER A 244 -13.47 3.92 9.14
C SER A 244 -12.01 3.51 9.36
N ILE A 245 -11.19 3.56 8.31
CA ILE A 245 -9.75 3.25 8.37
C ILE A 245 -9.01 4.23 9.26
N THR A 246 -9.28 5.53 9.15
CA THR A 246 -8.70 6.56 10.04
C THR A 246 -9.01 6.25 11.50
N THR A 247 -10.23 5.82 11.81
CA THR A 247 -10.63 5.44 13.17
C THR A 247 -9.84 4.23 13.68
N LEU A 248 -9.64 3.20 12.84
CA LEU A 248 -8.85 2.03 13.19
C LEU A 248 -7.38 2.39 13.43
N ILE A 249 -6.79 3.20 12.56
CA ILE A 249 -5.42 3.68 12.70
C ILE A 249 -5.27 4.52 13.97
N ALA A 250 -6.23 5.42 14.25
CA ALA A 250 -6.21 6.23 15.47
C ALA A 250 -6.23 5.37 16.75
N LYS A 251 -7.04 4.29 16.77
CA LYS A 251 -7.05 3.33 17.89
C LYS A 251 -5.70 2.62 18.03
N LYS A 252 -5.10 2.18 16.92
CA LYS A 252 -3.79 1.50 16.93
C LYS A 252 -2.69 2.45 17.42
N ILE A 253 -2.66 3.68 16.93
CA ILE A 253 -1.69 4.71 17.36
C ILE A 253 -1.88 5.06 18.83
N ALA A 254 -3.12 5.20 19.31
CA ALA A 254 -3.38 5.51 20.72
C ALA A 254 -2.92 4.41 21.69
N ALA A 255 -2.92 3.16 21.25
CA ALA A 255 -2.42 2.03 22.03
C ALA A 255 -0.87 1.97 22.07
N ASN A 256 -0.17 2.65 21.15
CA ASN A 256 1.28 2.58 20.95
C ASN A 256 2.00 3.92 21.26
N ALA A 257 1.28 4.96 21.66
CA ALA A 257 1.78 6.31 21.96
C ALA A 257 1.87 6.52 23.47
#